data_15651a8d2f5077ef8efbb176ce193509
#
_entry.id   15651a8d2f5077ef8efbb176ce193509
#
_cell.length_a   1.000
_cell.length_b   1.000
_cell.length_c   1.000
_cell.angle_alpha   90.00
_cell.angle_beta   90.00
_cell.angle_gamma   90.00
#
_symmetry.space_group_name_H-M   'P 1'
#
loop_
_entity.id
_entity.type
_entity.pdbx_description
1 polymer ?
#
loop_
_entity_poly.entity_id
_entity_poly.type
_entity_poly.pdbx_seq_one_letter_code
_entity_poly.pdbx_strand_id
1 'polypeptide(L)'
;MLESKFQAGLIKEIKSRFPGSVVLKNDPNYIQGMPDLLVLWKNKWAALECKKSAKASKRPNQEYWVEKLRDMSYASFIFPENKERVLDELEHSFGFNRKARVSKC
;
A
#
# COMPACT_ATOMS: atom_id res chain seq x y z
N MET A 1 -0.09 3.45 -18.58
CA MET A 1 -1.23 3.05 -17.72
C MET A 1 -1.68 4.25 -16.90
N LEU A 2 -3.00 4.40 -16.75
CA LEU A 2 -3.52 5.46 -15.91
C LEU A 2 -3.36 5.07 -14.43
N GLU A 3 -3.11 6.08 -13.59
CA GLU A 3 -2.97 5.85 -12.16
C GLU A 3 -4.23 5.24 -11.55
N SER A 4 -5.40 5.70 -11.97
CA SER A 4 -6.67 5.15 -11.47
C SER A 4 -6.86 3.68 -11.83
N LYS A 5 -6.41 3.29 -13.02
CA LYS A 5 -6.48 1.89 -13.45
C LYS A 5 -5.52 1.02 -12.64
N PHE A 6 -4.31 1.53 -12.40
CA PHE A 6 -3.35 0.84 -11.55
C PHE A 6 -3.91 0.66 -10.14
N GLN A 7 -4.51 1.71 -9.59
CA GLN A 7 -5.08 1.67 -8.24
C GLN A 7 -6.20 0.63 -8.14
N ALA A 8 -7.07 0.58 -9.13
CA ALA A 8 -8.19 -0.38 -9.11
C ALA A 8 -7.68 -1.82 -9.12
N GLY A 9 -6.69 -2.12 -9.95
CA GLY A 9 -6.09 -3.45 -9.99
C GLY A 9 -5.37 -3.80 -8.71
N LEU A 10 -4.69 -2.82 -8.13
CA LEU A 10 -3.97 -2.99 -6.87
C LEU A 10 -4.92 -3.34 -5.73
N ILE A 11 -6.07 -2.66 -5.65
CA ILE A 11 -7.06 -2.95 -4.61
C ILE A 11 -7.53 -4.40 -4.69
N LYS A 12 -7.78 -4.89 -5.90
CA LYS A 12 -8.18 -6.28 -6.10
C LYS A 12 -7.10 -7.24 -5.64
N GLU A 13 -5.85 -6.94 -5.96
CA GLU A 13 -4.74 -7.80 -5.59
C GLU A 13 -4.52 -7.81 -4.08
N ILE A 14 -4.65 -6.67 -3.42
CA ILE A 14 -4.54 -6.59 -1.97
C ILE A 14 -5.61 -7.45 -1.30
N LYS A 15 -6.84 -7.36 -1.76
CA LYS A 15 -7.92 -8.15 -1.19
C LYS A 15 -7.72 -9.63 -1.39
N SER A 16 -7.07 -10.02 -2.50
CA SER A 16 -6.75 -11.41 -2.77
C SER A 16 -5.63 -11.92 -1.87
N ARG A 17 -4.58 -11.11 -1.69
CA ARG A 17 -3.43 -11.49 -0.86
C ARG A 17 -3.75 -11.49 0.63
N PHE A 18 -4.66 -10.60 1.06
CA PHE A 18 -5.01 -10.45 2.47
C PHE A 18 -6.51 -10.66 2.63
N PRO A 19 -6.97 -11.92 2.67
CA PRO A 19 -8.41 -12.22 2.76
C PRO A 19 -9.02 -11.59 4.00
N GLY A 20 -10.12 -10.88 3.79
CA GLY A 20 -10.79 -10.16 4.88
C GLY A 20 -10.28 -8.76 5.09
N SER A 21 -9.29 -8.32 4.30
CA SER A 21 -8.80 -6.94 4.43
C SER A 21 -9.85 -5.94 3.97
N VAL A 22 -9.78 -4.74 4.54
CA VAL A 22 -10.62 -3.60 4.15
C VAL A 22 -9.69 -2.56 3.54
N VAL A 23 -9.99 -2.13 2.32
CA VAL A 23 -9.19 -1.11 1.65
C VAL A 23 -10.04 0.14 1.49
N LEU A 24 -9.58 1.23 2.09
CA LEU A 24 -10.27 2.51 2.05
C LEU A 24 -9.50 3.47 1.16
N LYS A 25 -10.24 4.31 0.43
CA LYS A 25 -9.63 5.40 -0.33
C LYS A 25 -9.76 6.67 0.48
N ASN A 26 -8.64 7.36 0.70
CA ASN A 26 -8.65 8.60 1.46
C ASN A 26 -9.11 9.77 0.58
N ASP A 27 -9.83 10.69 1.19
CA ASP A 27 -10.28 11.91 0.53
C ASP A 27 -9.10 12.88 0.42
N PRO A 28 -8.64 13.21 -0.80
CA PRO A 28 -7.50 14.11 -0.96
C PRO A 28 -7.78 15.54 -0.54
N ASN A 29 -9.06 15.89 -0.36
CA ASN A 29 -9.46 17.25 0.04
C ASN A 29 -9.48 17.42 1.56
N TYR A 30 -9.40 16.34 2.32
CA TYR A 30 -9.42 16.42 3.78
C TYR A 30 -8.02 16.75 4.33
N ILE A 31 -7.05 15.91 4.02
CA ILE A 31 -5.64 16.16 4.39
C ILE A 31 -4.82 15.99 3.11
N GLN A 32 -4.25 17.09 2.64
CA GLN A 32 -3.46 17.06 1.41
C GLN A 32 -2.16 16.27 1.61
N GLY A 33 -1.85 15.42 0.65
CA GLY A 33 -0.64 14.62 0.68
C GLY A 33 -0.78 13.29 1.39
N MET A 34 -1.92 13.05 2.05
CA MET A 34 -2.19 11.76 2.68
C MET A 34 -2.23 10.67 1.61
N PRO A 35 -1.64 9.48 1.87
CA PRO A 35 -1.67 8.39 0.91
C PRO A 35 -3.07 8.01 0.46
N ASP A 36 -3.19 7.60 -0.80
CA ASP A 36 -4.47 7.28 -1.43
C ASP A 36 -5.25 6.18 -0.74
N LEU A 37 -4.55 5.14 -0.29
CA LEU A 37 -5.18 3.93 0.23
C LEU A 37 -4.78 3.66 1.66
N LEU A 38 -5.75 3.22 2.44
CA LEU A 38 -5.53 2.69 3.77
C LEU A 38 -5.96 1.24 3.77
N VAL A 39 -5.05 0.34 4.14
CA VAL A 39 -5.30 -1.10 4.16
C VAL A 39 -5.43 -1.55 5.61
N LEU A 40 -6.56 -2.14 5.95
CA LEU A 40 -6.82 -2.66 7.30
C LEU A 40 -6.91 -4.17 7.21
N TRP A 41 -6.12 -4.87 8.02
CA TRP A 41 -6.15 -6.33 8.04
C TRP A 41 -5.88 -6.84 9.44
N LYS A 42 -6.87 -7.49 10.04
CA LYS A 42 -6.79 -7.93 11.42
C LYS A 42 -6.56 -6.70 12.31
N ASN A 43 -5.54 -6.72 13.17
CA ASN A 43 -5.23 -5.58 14.04
C ASN A 43 -4.11 -4.70 13.46
N LYS A 44 -3.88 -4.77 12.15
CA LYS A 44 -2.79 -4.04 11.50
C LYS A 44 -3.32 -3.12 10.44
N TRP A 45 -2.48 -2.14 10.06
CA TRP A 45 -2.84 -1.20 9.01
C TRP A 45 -1.61 -0.77 8.22
N ALA A 46 -1.85 -0.30 7.01
CA ALA A 46 -0.81 0.25 6.15
C ALA A 46 -1.40 1.32 5.26
N ALA A 47 -0.55 2.23 4.80
CA ALA A 47 -0.97 3.30 3.89
C ALA A 47 -0.12 3.25 2.63
N LEU A 48 -0.78 3.37 1.48
CA LEU A 48 -0.10 3.28 0.18
C LEU A 48 -0.45 4.48 -0.69
N GLU A 49 0.58 5.15 -1.21
CA GLU A 49 0.41 6.25 -2.14
C GLU A 49 0.66 5.73 -3.56
N CYS A 50 -0.38 5.71 -4.38
CA CYS A 50 -0.30 5.17 -5.73
C CYS A 50 0.29 6.18 -6.70
N LYS A 51 1.21 5.72 -7.54
CA LYS A 51 1.77 6.50 -8.63
C LYS A 51 1.70 5.67 -9.91
N LYS A 52 1.61 6.34 -11.05
CA LYS A 52 1.48 5.64 -12.34
C LYS A 52 2.79 5.02 -12.79
N SER A 53 3.92 5.49 -12.28
CA SER A 53 5.24 4.96 -12.64
C SER A 53 6.29 5.45 -11.65
N ALA A 54 7.48 4.82 -11.71
CA ALA A 54 8.61 5.23 -10.87
C ALA A 54 9.04 6.67 -11.14
N LYS A 55 8.78 7.18 -12.35
CA LYS A 55 9.17 8.54 -12.75
C LYS A 55 8.15 9.60 -12.39
N ALA A 56 6.97 9.21 -11.92
CA ALA A 56 5.95 10.18 -11.54
C ALA A 56 6.46 11.04 -10.39
N SER A 57 6.16 12.35 -10.45
CA SER A 57 6.63 13.27 -9.43
C SER A 57 5.97 13.00 -8.08
N LYS A 58 6.73 13.21 -7.02
CA LYS A 58 6.25 13.08 -5.65
C LYS A 58 6.27 14.46 -5.02
N ARG A 59 5.12 14.90 -4.53
CA ARG A 59 5.03 16.20 -3.90
C ARG A 59 5.61 16.15 -2.48
N PRO A 60 6.19 17.26 -1.98
CA PRO A 60 6.78 17.25 -0.63
C PRO A 60 5.83 16.80 0.47
N ASN A 61 4.56 17.19 0.40
CA ASN A 61 3.60 16.78 1.43
C ASN A 61 3.28 15.28 1.33
N GLN A 62 3.35 14.68 0.13
CA GLN A 62 3.18 13.24 -0.01
C GLN A 62 4.36 12.50 0.61
N GLU A 63 5.57 12.97 0.37
CA GLU A 63 6.77 12.38 0.97
C GLU A 63 6.73 12.49 2.49
N TYR A 64 6.30 13.64 3.00
CA TYR A 64 6.16 13.84 4.44
C TYR A 64 5.23 12.79 5.06
N TRP A 65 4.04 12.61 4.48
CA TRP A 65 3.06 11.71 5.07
C TRP A 65 3.45 10.24 4.94
N VAL A 66 4.04 9.86 3.81
CA VAL A 66 4.52 8.48 3.66
C VAL A 66 5.56 8.16 4.72
N GLU A 67 6.50 9.08 4.95
CA GLU A 67 7.54 8.87 5.97
C GLU A 67 6.96 8.81 7.37
N LYS A 68 6.07 9.75 7.69
CA LYS A 68 5.45 9.79 9.02
C LYS A 68 4.65 8.52 9.30
N LEU A 69 3.85 8.08 8.35
CA LEU A 69 3.03 6.89 8.53
C LEU A 69 3.86 5.60 8.53
N ARG A 70 4.99 5.62 7.82
CA ARG A 70 5.92 4.49 7.85
C ARG A 70 6.50 4.28 9.24
N ASP A 71 6.74 5.35 9.98
CA ASP A 71 7.22 5.26 11.36
C ASP A 71 6.16 4.69 12.29
N MET A 72 4.89 4.88 11.96
CA MET A 72 3.79 4.40 12.80
C MET A 72 3.40 2.96 12.49
N SER A 73 3.44 2.57 11.22
CA SER A 73 3.12 1.24 10.77
C SER A 73 3.85 1.02 9.46
N TYR A 74 3.18 0.54 8.41
CA TYR A 74 3.81 0.43 7.10
C TYR A 74 3.21 1.46 6.15
N ALA A 75 4.06 2.14 5.40
CA ALA A 75 3.60 3.05 4.36
C ALA A 75 4.63 3.08 3.24
N SER A 76 4.17 3.29 2.00
CA SER A 76 5.07 3.35 0.85
C SER A 76 4.38 4.00 -0.34
N PHE A 77 5.18 4.59 -1.21
CA PHE A 77 4.75 4.84 -2.58
C PHE A 77 4.68 3.48 -3.28
N ILE A 78 3.68 3.30 -4.13
CA ILE A 78 3.54 2.06 -4.89
C ILE A 78 3.18 2.39 -6.34
N PHE A 79 3.88 1.77 -7.27
CA PHE A 79 3.71 1.96 -8.70
C PHE A 79 4.02 0.63 -9.38
N PRO A 80 3.71 0.49 -10.68
CA PRO A 80 3.88 -0.81 -11.35
C PRO A 80 5.27 -1.43 -11.18
N GLU A 81 6.32 -0.62 -11.23
CA GLU A 81 7.68 -1.13 -11.18
C GLU A 81 8.10 -1.66 -9.81
N ASN A 82 7.49 -1.19 -8.70
CA ASN A 82 7.84 -1.67 -7.37
C ASN A 82 6.72 -2.45 -6.69
N LYS A 83 5.62 -2.69 -7.39
CA LYS A 83 4.42 -3.27 -6.79
C LYS A 83 4.71 -4.58 -6.05
N GLU A 84 5.40 -5.51 -6.70
CA GLU A 84 5.66 -6.81 -6.07
C GLU A 84 6.52 -6.68 -4.82
N ARG A 85 7.55 -5.85 -4.87
CA ARG A 85 8.41 -5.63 -3.70
C ARG A 85 7.61 -5.01 -2.54
N VAL A 86 6.77 -4.01 -2.84
CA VAL A 86 5.99 -3.36 -1.81
C VAL A 86 4.98 -4.31 -1.20
N LEU A 87 4.32 -5.12 -2.01
CA LEU A 87 3.35 -6.09 -1.48
C LEU A 87 4.03 -7.18 -0.65
N ASP A 88 5.25 -7.58 -1.01
CA ASP A 88 6.02 -8.51 -0.19
C ASP A 88 6.41 -7.88 1.14
N GLU A 89 6.82 -6.60 1.13
CA GLU A 89 7.11 -5.87 2.37
C GLU A 89 5.87 -5.74 3.24
N LEU A 90 4.72 -5.53 2.62
CA LEU A 90 3.46 -5.43 3.33
C LEU A 90 3.10 -6.76 4.01
N GLU A 91 3.28 -7.88 3.30
CA GLU A 91 3.06 -9.20 3.88
C GLU A 91 3.95 -9.39 5.12
N HIS A 92 5.21 -9.00 5.00
CA HIS A 92 6.14 -9.10 6.12
C HIS A 92 5.71 -8.21 7.29
N SER A 93 5.33 -6.97 7.00
CA SER A 93 4.89 -6.02 8.02
C SER A 93 3.64 -6.53 8.76
N PHE A 94 2.73 -7.17 8.04
CA PHE A 94 1.50 -7.72 8.63
C PHE A 94 1.73 -9.07 9.33
N GLY A 95 2.94 -9.58 9.30
CA GLY A 95 3.23 -10.88 9.90
C GLY A 95 2.70 -12.06 9.09
N PHE A 96 2.27 -11.82 7.85
CA PHE A 96 1.77 -12.86 6.97
C PHE A 96 2.92 -13.35 6.09
N ASN A 97 3.44 -14.53 6.38
CA ASN A 97 4.58 -15.08 5.66
C ASN A 97 4.17 -16.33 4.90
N ARG A 98 3.98 -16.18 3.61
CA ARG A 98 3.52 -17.27 2.74
C ARG A 98 4.54 -18.41 2.68
N LYS A 99 5.83 -18.06 2.60
CA LYS A 99 6.89 -19.07 2.54
C LYS A 99 6.93 -19.91 3.82
N ALA A 100 6.86 -19.26 4.98
CA ALA A 100 6.87 -19.97 6.24
C ALA A 100 5.67 -20.88 6.37
N ARG A 101 4.51 -20.47 5.91
CA ARG A 101 3.30 -21.28 5.96
C ARG A 101 3.42 -22.49 5.04
N VAL A 102 3.96 -22.30 3.85
CA VAL A 102 4.15 -23.39 2.90
C VAL A 102 5.20 -24.37 3.41
N SER A 103 6.29 -23.87 3.97
CA SER A 103 7.37 -24.74 4.44
C SER A 103 7.00 -25.56 5.67
N LYS A 104 5.94 -25.20 6.36
CA LYS A 104 5.46 -25.97 7.50
C LYS A 104 4.55 -27.15 7.11
N CYS A 105 4.18 -27.17 5.85
CA CYS A 105 3.38 -28.26 5.32
C CYS A 105 4.28 -29.36 4.76
#